data_dc2e3679134d1ed7353e22dbc4a1c4c7
#
_entry.id   dc2e3679134d1ed7353e22dbc4a1c4c7
#
_cell.length_a   1.000
_cell.length_b   1.000
_cell.length_c   1.000
_cell.angle_alpha   90.00
_cell.angle_beta   90.00
_cell.angle_gamma   90.00
#
_symmetry.space_group_name_H-M   'P 1'
#
loop_
_entity.id
_entity.type
_entity.pdbx_description
1 polymer ?
#
loop_
_entity_poly.entity_id
_entity_poly.type
_entity_poly.pdbx_seq_one_letter_code
_entity_poly.pdbx_strand_id
1 'polypeptide(L)'
;MEERKEKEIEYYDKKATEISRDQISADFEGFEPQNLGSFKFLYKTLGENCRDKIVLDYGCGNGIHFGFLVKSGAKKVVAIDLSERSLAIARERAAKRGIEEKIEFLEMDCEKMDFPDNSFDIILDGGTFSSLDLRNVFPELARVLKSDGKVIGIETFGHNPIANLKRKLNKVSGKRTGWAESHILRKKDLKEAEKYFEKIEVCYFHIISFLAIPFLRLPGGKIFLRIMEAFDKILFSIPFLRKYAFKVVFTFSNPKK
;
A
#
# COMPACT_ATOMS: atom_id res chain seq x y z
N MET A 1 -11.64 5.16 -21.63
CA MET A 1 -11.24 4.65 -20.27
C MET A 1 -12.41 3.89 -19.69
N GLU A 2 -12.21 2.88 -18.84
CA GLU A 2 -13.33 2.20 -18.19
C GLU A 2 -14.00 3.14 -17.16
N GLU A 3 -15.34 3.16 -17.10
CA GLU A 3 -16.13 4.00 -16.17
C GLU A 3 -15.67 3.83 -14.69
N ARG A 4 -15.22 2.63 -14.33
CA ARG A 4 -14.64 2.36 -13.01
C ARG A 4 -13.39 3.20 -12.73
N LYS A 5 -12.46 3.24 -13.69
CA LYS A 5 -11.19 3.98 -13.54
C LYS A 5 -11.45 5.49 -13.46
N GLU A 6 -12.39 5.99 -14.24
CA GLU A 6 -12.81 7.40 -14.17
C GLU A 6 -13.32 7.77 -12.78
N LYS A 7 -14.17 6.93 -12.17
CA LYS A 7 -14.67 7.14 -10.80
C LYS A 7 -13.55 7.06 -9.73
N GLU A 8 -12.56 6.20 -9.91
CA GLU A 8 -11.40 6.14 -9.00
C GLU A 8 -10.55 7.41 -9.14
N ILE A 9 -10.29 7.89 -10.37
CA ILE A 9 -9.55 9.15 -10.63
C ILE A 9 -10.29 10.31 -9.96
N GLU A 10 -11.59 10.49 -10.22
CA GLU A 10 -12.40 11.55 -9.61
C GLU A 10 -12.32 11.52 -8.08
N TYR A 11 -12.39 10.34 -7.49
CA TYR A 11 -12.29 10.19 -6.05
C TYR A 11 -10.92 10.60 -5.51
N TYR A 12 -9.82 10.16 -6.14
CA TYR A 12 -8.47 10.50 -5.70
C TYR A 12 -8.11 11.94 -6.02
N ASP A 13 -8.57 12.51 -7.13
CA ASP A 13 -8.43 13.93 -7.44
C ASP A 13 -9.10 14.81 -6.37
N LYS A 14 -10.32 14.44 -5.96
CA LYS A 14 -11.00 15.12 -4.86
C LYS A 14 -10.21 15.00 -3.56
N LYS A 15 -9.70 13.82 -3.25
CA LYS A 15 -8.85 13.61 -2.06
C LYS A 15 -7.57 14.43 -2.11
N ALA A 16 -6.95 14.54 -3.26
CA ALA A 16 -5.77 15.36 -3.47
C ALA A 16 -6.05 16.84 -3.18
N THR A 17 -7.23 17.37 -3.55
CA THR A 17 -7.62 18.77 -3.24
C THR A 17 -7.82 19.04 -1.75
N GLU A 18 -8.14 18.01 -0.96
CA GLU A 18 -8.35 18.15 0.50
C GLU A 18 -7.01 18.20 1.28
N ILE A 19 -5.87 17.96 0.62
CA ILE A 19 -4.55 17.94 1.28
C ILE A 19 -4.05 19.37 1.50
N SER A 20 -3.80 19.71 2.76
CA SER A 20 -3.24 21.02 3.11
C SER A 20 -1.74 21.10 2.80
N ARG A 21 -1.20 22.34 2.66
CA ARG A 21 0.23 22.59 2.48
C ARG A 21 1.08 22.00 3.60
N ASP A 22 0.58 22.03 4.85
CA ASP A 22 1.26 21.45 6.00
C ASP A 22 1.35 19.93 5.90
N GLN A 23 0.30 19.27 5.36
CA GLN A 23 0.31 17.83 5.11
C GLN A 23 1.26 17.43 3.96
N ILE A 24 1.47 18.32 2.97
CA ILE A 24 2.47 18.10 1.91
C ILE A 24 3.88 18.20 2.51
N SER A 25 4.09 19.12 3.43
CA SER A 25 5.39 19.34 4.09
C SER A 25 5.69 18.33 5.19
N ALA A 26 4.66 17.65 5.71
CA ALA A 26 4.84 16.65 6.76
C ALA A 26 5.76 15.53 6.27
N ASP A 27 6.78 15.26 7.06
CA ASP A 27 7.68 14.14 6.82
C ASP A 27 6.92 12.82 6.88
N PHE A 28 7.48 11.81 6.20
CA PHE A 28 7.12 10.43 6.40
C PHE A 28 6.94 10.10 7.91
N GLU A 29 7.78 10.66 8.78
CA GLU A 29 7.72 10.48 10.23
C GLU A 29 6.45 11.07 10.89
N GLY A 30 5.78 12.03 10.24
CA GLY A 30 4.49 12.59 10.67
C GLY A 30 3.26 11.76 10.28
N PHE A 31 3.42 10.72 9.46
CA PHE A 31 2.33 9.85 9.04
C PHE A 31 1.91 8.91 10.18
N GLU A 32 0.78 9.19 10.83
CA GLU A 32 0.31 8.42 12.00
C GLU A 32 0.27 6.89 11.85
N PRO A 33 -0.13 6.33 10.68
CA PRO A 33 -0.10 4.89 10.47
C PRO A 33 1.27 4.23 10.66
N GLN A 34 2.39 4.98 10.57
CA GLN A 34 3.74 4.43 10.86
C GLN A 34 3.88 3.87 12.28
N ASN A 35 3.06 4.34 13.22
CA ASN A 35 3.06 3.81 14.56
C ASN A 35 2.52 2.37 14.62
N LEU A 36 1.75 1.95 13.62
CA LEU A 36 1.19 0.61 13.54
C LEU A 36 2.26 -0.43 13.22
N GLY A 37 2.19 -1.58 13.88
CA GLY A 37 3.12 -2.69 13.67
C GLY A 37 3.20 -3.16 12.22
N SER A 38 2.10 -3.09 11.47
CA SER A 38 2.05 -3.43 10.04
C SER A 38 2.95 -2.51 9.19
N PHE A 39 2.90 -1.19 9.40
CA PHE A 39 3.75 -0.25 8.68
C PHE A 39 5.21 -0.33 9.11
N LYS A 40 5.48 -0.53 10.41
CA LYS A 40 6.85 -0.78 10.89
C LYS A 40 7.46 -2.01 10.24
N PHE A 41 6.67 -3.07 10.08
CA PHE A 41 7.11 -4.28 9.40
C PHE A 41 7.35 -4.04 7.89
N LEU A 42 6.41 -3.36 7.19
CA LEU A 42 6.57 -2.98 5.79
C LEU A 42 7.88 -2.22 5.57
N TYR A 43 8.10 -1.15 6.34
CA TYR A 43 9.29 -0.31 6.16
C TYR A 43 10.59 -1.00 6.55
N LYS A 44 10.56 -1.88 7.56
CA LYS A 44 11.70 -2.75 7.85
C LYS A 44 12.03 -3.62 6.62
N THR A 45 11.03 -4.29 6.06
CA THR A 45 11.21 -5.16 4.89
C THR A 45 11.72 -4.39 3.67
N LEU A 46 11.18 -3.19 3.40
CA LEU A 46 11.65 -2.32 2.33
C LEU A 46 13.10 -1.87 2.56
N GLY A 47 13.44 -1.44 3.78
CA GLY A 47 14.81 -1.01 4.14
C GLY A 47 15.85 -2.11 3.93
N GLU A 48 15.48 -3.37 4.15
CA GLU A 48 16.33 -4.53 3.95
C GLU A 48 16.51 -4.92 2.46
N ASN A 49 15.62 -4.44 1.56
CA ASN A 49 15.58 -4.90 0.16
C ASN A 49 15.80 -3.79 -0.89
N CYS A 50 15.69 -2.49 -0.56
CA CYS A 50 15.67 -1.41 -1.56
C CYS A 50 17.05 -0.85 -1.94
N ARG A 51 18.12 -1.12 -1.18
CA ARG A 51 19.45 -0.54 -1.44
C ARG A 51 19.97 -0.92 -2.83
N ASP A 52 20.38 0.10 -3.60
CA ASP A 52 20.93 -0.01 -4.96
C ASP A 52 19.95 -0.64 -5.99
N LYS A 53 18.64 -0.65 -5.68
CA LYS A 53 17.58 -1.25 -6.49
C LYS A 53 16.78 -0.20 -7.27
N ILE A 54 16.22 -0.59 -8.41
CA ILE A 54 15.21 0.17 -9.15
C ILE A 54 13.86 -0.24 -8.56
N VAL A 55 13.14 0.73 -7.97
CA VAL A 55 11.90 0.50 -7.22
C VAL A 55 10.74 1.16 -7.94
N LEU A 56 9.65 0.42 -8.13
CA LEU A 56 8.36 0.94 -8.56
C LEU A 56 7.49 1.23 -7.32
N ASP A 57 7.09 2.48 -7.12
CA ASP A 57 6.01 2.88 -6.19
C ASP A 57 4.69 2.82 -6.96
N TYR A 58 3.97 1.72 -6.78
CA TYR A 58 2.85 1.28 -7.59
C TYR A 58 1.54 1.88 -7.05
N GLY A 59 0.94 2.79 -7.82
CA GLY A 59 -0.18 3.60 -7.34
C GLY A 59 0.25 4.52 -6.20
N CYS A 60 1.26 5.35 -6.47
CA CYS A 60 1.96 6.14 -5.45
C CYS A 60 1.09 7.20 -4.77
N GLY A 61 -0.06 7.54 -5.35
CA GLY A 61 -0.94 8.59 -4.87
C GLY A 61 -0.19 9.92 -4.68
N ASN A 62 -0.39 10.53 -3.53
CA ASN A 62 0.27 11.78 -3.15
C ASN A 62 1.71 11.61 -2.61
N GLY A 63 2.33 10.45 -2.80
CA GLY A 63 3.75 10.24 -2.55
C GLY A 63 4.14 10.09 -1.07
N ILE A 64 3.41 9.30 -0.30
CA ILE A 64 3.71 9.08 1.12
C ILE A 64 4.95 8.19 1.29
N HIS A 65 5.17 7.23 0.38
CA HIS A 65 6.14 6.14 0.57
C HIS A 65 7.51 6.40 -0.06
N PHE A 66 7.60 7.10 -1.19
CA PHE A 66 8.84 7.23 -1.95
C PHE A 66 9.99 7.89 -1.16
N GLY A 67 9.69 8.81 -0.25
CA GLY A 67 10.71 9.41 0.60
C GLY A 67 11.47 8.37 1.44
N PHE A 68 10.76 7.34 1.92
CA PHE A 68 11.38 6.23 2.60
C PHE A 68 12.23 5.37 1.65
N LEU A 69 11.75 5.10 0.43
CA LEU A 69 12.48 4.32 -0.57
C LEU A 69 13.83 4.99 -0.90
N VAL A 70 13.81 6.30 -1.13
CA VAL A 70 15.03 7.09 -1.38
C VAL A 70 15.97 7.06 -0.17
N LYS A 71 15.46 7.26 1.05
CA LYS A 71 16.23 7.20 2.30
C LYS A 71 16.83 5.80 2.52
N SER A 72 16.14 4.75 2.08
CA SER A 72 16.63 3.36 2.16
C SER A 72 17.71 3.02 1.12
N GLY A 73 18.13 3.99 0.29
CA GLY A 73 19.20 3.83 -0.67
C GLY A 73 18.76 3.25 -2.01
N ALA A 74 17.48 3.39 -2.39
CA ALA A 74 17.04 3.03 -3.74
C ALA A 74 17.89 3.78 -4.78
N LYS A 75 18.32 3.06 -5.82
CA LYS A 75 19.08 3.65 -6.95
C LYS A 75 18.21 4.61 -7.73
N LYS A 76 16.97 4.22 -7.99
CA LYS A 76 15.94 5.00 -8.68
C LYS A 76 14.58 4.58 -8.18
N VAL A 77 13.68 5.52 -8.03
CA VAL A 77 12.25 5.27 -7.79
C VAL A 77 11.48 5.69 -9.02
N VAL A 78 10.59 4.85 -9.51
CA VAL A 78 9.57 5.19 -10.51
C VAL A 78 8.23 5.18 -9.79
N ALA A 79 7.51 6.28 -9.82
CA ALA A 79 6.24 6.45 -9.11
C ALA A 79 5.12 6.62 -10.14
N ILE A 80 4.15 5.71 -10.15
CA ILE A 80 3.03 5.73 -11.09
C ILE A 80 1.69 5.91 -10.38
N ASP A 81 0.80 6.69 -10.99
CA ASP A 81 -0.60 6.82 -10.57
C ASP A 81 -1.45 7.28 -11.76
N LEU A 82 -2.75 7.01 -11.76
CA LEU A 82 -3.68 7.51 -12.77
C LEU A 82 -4.15 8.94 -12.50
N SER A 83 -4.04 9.45 -11.26
CA SER A 83 -4.43 10.79 -10.87
C SER A 83 -3.26 11.74 -11.05
N GLU A 84 -3.25 12.53 -12.12
CA GLU A 84 -2.23 13.58 -12.33
C GLU A 84 -2.25 14.60 -11.17
N ARG A 85 -3.40 14.82 -10.56
CA ARG A 85 -3.50 15.69 -9.39
C ARG A 85 -2.78 15.12 -8.16
N SER A 86 -2.87 13.81 -7.94
CA SER A 86 -2.08 13.12 -6.91
C SER A 86 -0.60 13.20 -7.22
N LEU A 87 -0.20 12.99 -8.49
CA LEU A 87 1.18 13.10 -8.94
C LEU A 87 1.74 14.52 -8.78
N ALA A 88 0.95 15.56 -9.03
CA ALA A 88 1.36 16.95 -8.80
C ALA A 88 1.74 17.20 -7.33
N ILE A 89 0.95 16.67 -6.39
CA ILE A 89 1.27 16.74 -4.95
C ILE A 89 2.52 15.92 -4.63
N ALA A 90 2.65 14.74 -5.24
CA ALA A 90 3.83 13.89 -5.06
C ALA A 90 5.11 14.58 -5.52
N ARG A 91 5.09 15.25 -6.69
CA ARG A 91 6.21 16.09 -7.20
C ARG A 91 6.54 17.24 -6.25
N GLU A 92 5.54 17.99 -5.78
CA GLU A 92 5.73 19.07 -4.80
C GLU A 92 6.37 18.54 -3.51
N ARG A 93 5.94 17.38 -3.05
CA ARG A 93 6.49 16.72 -1.85
C ARG A 93 7.94 16.29 -2.06
N ALA A 94 8.29 15.77 -3.24
CA ALA A 94 9.66 15.40 -3.58
C ALA A 94 10.57 16.62 -3.65
N ALA A 95 10.14 17.70 -4.30
CA ALA A 95 10.88 18.96 -4.42
C ALA A 95 11.15 19.59 -3.05
N LYS A 96 10.14 19.66 -2.17
CA LYS A 96 10.33 20.16 -0.79
C LYS A 96 11.35 19.36 0.03
N ARG A 97 11.62 18.11 -0.36
CA ARG A 97 12.60 17.23 0.30
C ARG A 97 13.95 17.18 -0.44
N GLY A 98 14.08 17.84 -1.58
CA GLY A 98 15.29 17.80 -2.41
C GLY A 98 15.64 16.40 -2.91
N ILE A 99 14.63 15.59 -3.25
CA ILE A 99 14.80 14.20 -3.70
C ILE A 99 14.20 13.95 -5.09
N GLU A 100 13.70 14.97 -5.77
CA GLU A 100 13.03 14.89 -7.06
C GLU A 100 13.88 14.24 -8.14
N GLU A 101 15.19 14.46 -8.15
CA GLU A 101 16.12 13.87 -9.13
C GLU A 101 16.21 12.33 -9.03
N LYS A 102 15.81 11.76 -7.91
CA LYS A 102 15.82 10.30 -7.69
C LYS A 102 14.51 9.63 -8.07
N ILE A 103 13.48 10.42 -8.44
CA ILE A 103 12.12 9.92 -8.63
C ILE A 103 11.62 10.33 -10.01
N GLU A 104 11.20 9.36 -10.80
CA GLU A 104 10.47 9.58 -12.04
C GLU A 104 8.98 9.42 -11.78
N PHE A 105 8.16 10.43 -12.13
CA PHE A 105 6.71 10.43 -11.95
C PHE A 105 6.00 10.26 -13.28
N LEU A 106 5.18 9.24 -13.43
CA LEU A 106 4.46 8.91 -14.66
C LEU A 106 2.95 8.73 -14.38
N GLU A 107 2.13 9.41 -15.18
CA GLU A 107 0.71 9.08 -15.26
C GLU A 107 0.56 7.77 -16.01
N MET A 108 0.15 6.71 -15.31
CA MET A 108 0.11 5.37 -15.86
C MET A 108 -0.90 4.48 -15.16
N ASP A 109 -1.54 3.62 -15.96
CA ASP A 109 -2.47 2.61 -15.46
C ASP A 109 -1.71 1.41 -14.86
N CYS A 110 -1.94 1.17 -13.57
CA CYS A 110 -1.39 0.03 -12.85
C CYS A 110 -1.80 -1.33 -13.44
N GLU A 111 -2.95 -1.41 -14.11
CA GLU A 111 -3.44 -2.66 -14.72
C GLU A 111 -2.87 -2.92 -16.13
N LYS A 112 -2.20 -1.93 -16.72
CA LYS A 112 -1.57 -2.02 -18.04
C LYS A 112 -0.40 -1.06 -18.09
N MET A 113 0.75 -1.51 -17.63
CA MET A 113 1.94 -0.68 -17.54
C MET A 113 2.74 -0.69 -18.85
N ASP A 114 3.17 0.50 -19.29
CA ASP A 114 4.02 0.67 -20.46
C ASP A 114 5.52 0.58 -20.08
N PHE A 115 5.88 -0.50 -19.39
CA PHE A 115 7.26 -0.83 -19.07
C PHE A 115 7.68 -2.13 -19.75
N PRO A 116 8.95 -2.26 -20.15
CA PRO A 116 9.51 -3.54 -20.58
C PRO A 116 9.40 -4.62 -19.50
N ASP A 117 9.43 -5.87 -19.91
CA ASP A 117 9.56 -6.99 -19.00
C ASP A 117 10.84 -6.88 -18.17
N ASN A 118 10.81 -7.35 -16.92
CA ASN A 118 11.98 -7.35 -16.03
C ASN A 118 12.59 -5.96 -15.75
N SER A 119 11.76 -4.94 -15.62
CA SER A 119 12.19 -3.54 -15.39
C SER A 119 12.57 -3.25 -13.93
N PHE A 120 11.89 -3.88 -12.98
CA PHE A 120 12.00 -3.51 -11.56
C PHE A 120 12.57 -4.62 -10.68
N ASP A 121 13.40 -4.22 -9.74
CA ASP A 121 13.91 -5.11 -8.68
C ASP A 121 12.90 -5.26 -7.56
N ILE A 122 12.23 -4.14 -7.20
CA ILE A 122 11.22 -4.09 -6.13
C ILE A 122 10.00 -3.34 -6.64
N ILE A 123 8.83 -3.84 -6.32
CA ILE A 123 7.55 -3.14 -6.50
C ILE A 123 6.93 -2.95 -5.13
N LEU A 124 6.62 -1.72 -4.75
CA LEU A 124 5.89 -1.39 -3.54
C LEU A 124 4.41 -1.19 -3.87
N ASP A 125 3.53 -1.94 -3.21
CA ASP A 125 2.10 -1.64 -3.13
C ASP A 125 1.77 -1.01 -1.77
N GLY A 126 1.35 0.24 -1.79
CA GLY A 126 0.99 1.03 -0.61
C GLY A 126 -0.47 0.93 -0.17
N GLY A 127 -1.25 0.00 -0.75
CA GLY A 127 -2.69 -0.14 -0.48
C GLY A 127 -3.57 0.15 -1.70
N THR A 128 -3.07 -0.08 -2.90
CA THR A 128 -3.70 0.26 -4.19
C THR A 128 -4.59 -0.86 -4.71
N PHE A 129 -4.35 -2.11 -4.33
CA PHE A 129 -5.06 -3.30 -4.87
C PHE A 129 -6.58 -3.22 -4.78
N SER A 130 -7.12 -2.57 -3.76
CA SER A 130 -8.58 -2.46 -3.62
C SER A 130 -9.23 -1.58 -4.71
N SER A 131 -8.48 -0.71 -5.39
CA SER A 131 -8.96 0.13 -6.49
C SER A 131 -8.80 -0.53 -7.86
N LEU A 132 -8.15 -1.70 -7.93
CA LEU A 132 -7.74 -2.36 -9.17
C LEU A 132 -8.48 -3.69 -9.41
N ASP A 133 -8.45 -4.17 -10.65
CA ASP A 133 -8.83 -5.54 -10.99
C ASP A 133 -7.61 -6.46 -10.90
N LEU A 134 -7.54 -7.25 -9.84
CA LEU A 134 -6.38 -8.10 -9.55
C LEU A 134 -6.11 -9.16 -10.62
N ARG A 135 -7.09 -9.45 -11.49
CA ARG A 135 -6.91 -10.36 -12.65
C ARG A 135 -5.97 -9.75 -13.69
N ASN A 136 -5.95 -8.42 -13.82
CA ASN A 136 -5.03 -7.69 -14.69
C ASN A 136 -3.71 -7.35 -13.97
N VAL A 137 -3.78 -7.09 -12.66
CA VAL A 137 -2.65 -6.67 -11.82
C VAL A 137 -1.58 -7.74 -11.70
N PHE A 138 -1.94 -8.97 -11.31
CA PHE A 138 -0.93 -9.99 -11.03
C PHE A 138 -0.07 -10.39 -12.23
N PRO A 139 -0.62 -10.59 -13.45
CA PRO A 139 0.21 -10.83 -14.62
C PRO A 139 1.13 -9.65 -14.95
N GLU A 140 0.66 -8.40 -14.83
CA GLU A 140 1.46 -7.21 -15.08
C GLU A 140 2.60 -7.06 -14.06
N LEU A 141 2.33 -7.24 -12.76
CA LEU A 141 3.37 -7.24 -11.74
C LEU A 141 4.42 -8.32 -12.01
N ALA A 142 4.00 -9.54 -12.36
CA ALA A 142 4.92 -10.63 -12.69
C ALA A 142 5.75 -10.30 -13.94
N ARG A 143 5.15 -9.66 -14.95
CA ARG A 143 5.81 -9.30 -16.20
C ARG A 143 6.94 -8.28 -15.99
N VAL A 144 6.63 -7.17 -15.29
CA VAL A 144 7.60 -6.08 -15.11
C VAL A 144 8.61 -6.33 -14.00
N LEU A 145 8.36 -7.30 -13.12
CA LEU A 145 9.27 -7.67 -12.05
C LEU A 145 10.43 -8.53 -12.61
N LYS A 146 11.66 -8.29 -12.18
CA LYS A 146 12.82 -9.13 -12.48
C LYS A 146 12.65 -10.52 -11.84
N SER A 147 13.36 -11.52 -12.36
CA SER A 147 13.28 -12.91 -11.87
C SER A 147 13.62 -13.07 -10.38
N ASP A 148 14.57 -12.27 -9.88
CA ASP A 148 14.97 -12.21 -8.47
C ASP A 148 14.28 -11.07 -7.69
N GLY A 149 13.36 -10.36 -8.34
CA GLY A 149 12.63 -9.23 -7.79
C GLY A 149 11.56 -9.62 -6.77
N LYS A 150 11.03 -8.60 -6.08
CA LYS A 150 9.98 -8.77 -5.07
C LYS A 150 8.90 -7.72 -5.21
N VAL A 151 7.64 -8.14 -5.11
CA VAL A 151 6.52 -7.25 -4.79
C VAL A 151 6.38 -7.25 -3.27
N ILE A 152 6.47 -6.09 -2.64
CA ILE A 152 6.30 -5.91 -1.19
C ILE A 152 5.13 -4.97 -0.99
N GLY A 153 4.07 -5.42 -0.31
CA GLY A 153 2.87 -4.60 -0.20
C GLY A 153 2.21 -4.67 1.16
N ILE A 154 1.37 -3.65 1.41
CA ILE A 154 0.52 -3.56 2.60
C ILE A 154 -0.92 -3.32 2.19
N GLU A 155 -1.80 -4.23 2.55
CA GLU A 155 -3.21 -4.11 2.19
C GLU A 155 -4.15 -4.30 3.37
N THR A 156 -5.33 -3.72 3.23
CA THR A 156 -6.45 -3.99 4.13
C THR A 156 -7.01 -5.37 3.81
N PHE A 157 -7.21 -6.22 4.84
CA PHE A 157 -7.69 -7.59 4.62
C PHE A 157 -9.20 -7.71 4.89
N GLY A 158 -9.90 -8.37 3.97
CA GLY A 158 -11.37 -8.29 3.87
C GLY A 158 -12.19 -9.21 4.79
N HIS A 159 -11.57 -9.91 5.75
CA HIS A 159 -12.27 -10.90 6.57
C HIS A 159 -12.59 -10.44 8.00
N ASN A 160 -12.09 -9.29 8.45
CA ASN A 160 -12.33 -8.80 9.81
C ASN A 160 -13.78 -8.30 9.95
N PRO A 161 -14.60 -8.91 10.86
CA PRO A 161 -16.03 -8.58 10.95
C PRO A 161 -16.29 -7.16 11.46
N ILE A 162 -15.46 -6.67 12.41
CA ILE A 162 -15.59 -5.32 12.98
C ILE A 162 -15.24 -4.28 11.92
N ALA A 163 -14.16 -4.50 11.18
CA ALA A 163 -13.77 -3.62 10.08
C ALA A 163 -14.82 -3.62 8.96
N ASN A 164 -15.42 -4.77 8.65
CA ASN A 164 -16.49 -4.88 7.66
C ASN A 164 -17.75 -4.12 8.08
N LEU A 165 -18.11 -4.16 9.37
CA LEU A 165 -19.22 -3.36 9.89
C LEU A 165 -18.95 -1.86 9.73
N LYS A 166 -17.75 -1.40 10.12
CA LYS A 166 -17.34 0.01 9.92
C LYS A 166 -17.36 0.41 8.44
N ARG A 167 -16.95 -0.47 7.52
CA ARG A 167 -17.00 -0.22 6.07
C ARG A 167 -18.44 -0.04 5.58
N LYS A 168 -19.36 -0.91 6.00
CA LYS A 168 -20.79 -0.77 5.65
C LYS A 168 -21.35 0.58 6.09
N LEU A 169 -20.97 1.06 7.28
CA LEU A 169 -21.37 2.37 7.77
C LEU A 169 -20.72 3.51 6.94
N ASN A 170 -19.45 3.36 6.56
CA ASN A 170 -18.72 4.35 5.73
C ASN A 170 -19.27 4.44 4.29
N LYS A 171 -19.82 3.34 3.74
CA LYS A 171 -20.46 3.33 2.42
C LYS A 171 -21.59 4.34 2.34
N VAL A 172 -22.44 4.37 3.36
CA VAL A 172 -23.55 5.33 3.45
C VAL A 172 -23.05 6.79 3.46
N SER A 173 -21.80 7.02 3.89
CA SER A 173 -21.19 8.36 3.99
C SER A 173 -20.34 8.78 2.77
N GLY A 174 -20.29 7.96 1.70
CA GLY A 174 -19.54 8.29 0.45
C GLY A 174 -18.01 8.39 0.61
N LYS A 175 -17.44 7.80 1.67
CA LYS A 175 -16.00 7.91 1.98
C LYS A 175 -15.10 7.02 1.14
N ARG A 176 -15.65 6.20 0.24
CA ARG A 176 -14.92 5.32 -0.68
C ARG A 176 -15.74 5.06 -1.93
N THR A 177 -15.08 4.67 -3.02
CA THR A 177 -15.77 4.20 -4.23
C THR A 177 -16.44 2.85 -3.95
N GLY A 178 -17.53 2.57 -4.67
CA GLY A 178 -18.23 1.28 -4.53
C GLY A 178 -17.37 0.09 -4.98
N TRP A 179 -16.48 0.31 -5.95
CA TRP A 179 -15.52 -0.70 -6.41
C TRP A 179 -14.54 -1.06 -5.30
N ALA A 180 -13.79 -0.07 -4.75
CA ALA A 180 -12.79 -0.30 -3.73
C ALA A 180 -13.35 -0.95 -2.45
N GLU A 181 -14.63 -0.73 -2.12
CA GLU A 181 -15.28 -1.41 -1.00
C GLU A 181 -15.52 -2.89 -1.23
N SER A 182 -15.85 -3.28 -2.46
CA SER A 182 -16.14 -4.67 -2.84
C SER A 182 -14.89 -5.48 -3.15
N HIS A 183 -13.77 -4.82 -3.51
CA HIS A 183 -12.53 -5.43 -3.97
C HIS A 183 -11.38 -5.39 -2.95
N ILE A 184 -11.71 -5.44 -1.66
CA ILE A 184 -10.70 -5.55 -0.60
C ILE A 184 -10.03 -6.93 -0.69
N LEU A 185 -8.70 -6.95 -0.58
CA LEU A 185 -7.87 -8.15 -0.66
C LEU A 185 -8.37 -9.26 0.29
N ARG A 186 -8.52 -10.46 -0.22
CA ARG A 186 -8.99 -11.66 0.51
C ARG A 186 -8.06 -12.84 0.25
N LYS A 187 -8.27 -13.92 1.01
CA LYS A 187 -7.53 -15.18 0.81
C LYS A 187 -7.61 -15.74 -0.61
N LYS A 188 -8.76 -15.59 -1.27
CA LYS A 188 -8.95 -16.04 -2.67
C LYS A 188 -8.02 -15.30 -3.62
N ASP A 189 -7.78 -14.02 -3.37
CA ASP A 189 -6.93 -13.17 -4.21
C ASP A 189 -5.45 -13.52 -4.01
N LEU A 190 -5.04 -13.83 -2.77
CA LEU A 190 -3.70 -14.38 -2.50
C LEU A 190 -3.48 -15.72 -3.20
N LYS A 191 -4.51 -16.58 -3.23
CA LYS A 191 -4.46 -17.84 -3.99
C LYS A 191 -4.40 -17.62 -5.50
N GLU A 192 -5.03 -16.58 -6.02
CA GLU A 192 -4.91 -16.19 -7.44
C GLU A 192 -3.48 -15.76 -7.77
N ALA A 193 -2.83 -15.00 -6.87
CA ALA A 193 -1.43 -14.59 -7.04
C ALA A 193 -0.45 -15.78 -7.14
N GLU A 194 -0.78 -16.95 -6.56
CA GLU A 194 0.03 -18.19 -6.67
C GLU A 194 0.17 -18.69 -8.12
N LYS A 195 -0.69 -18.26 -9.04
CA LYS A 195 -0.56 -18.58 -10.47
C LYS A 195 0.62 -17.87 -11.12
N TYR A 196 0.99 -16.69 -10.59
CA TYR A 196 1.97 -15.78 -11.18
C TYR A 196 3.27 -15.69 -10.37
N PHE A 197 3.27 -16.15 -9.12
CA PHE A 197 4.43 -16.12 -8.24
C PHE A 197 4.62 -17.48 -7.58
N GLU A 198 5.88 -17.94 -7.48
CA GLU A 198 6.18 -19.22 -6.83
C GLU A 198 6.16 -19.12 -5.31
N LYS A 199 6.55 -17.96 -4.78
CA LYS A 199 6.64 -17.74 -3.35
C LYS A 199 5.78 -16.57 -2.92
N ILE A 200 4.86 -16.83 -1.98
CA ILE A 200 3.99 -15.84 -1.35
C ILE A 200 4.14 -15.94 0.16
N GLU A 201 4.63 -14.87 0.77
CA GLU A 201 4.75 -14.72 2.21
C GLU A 201 3.77 -13.67 2.69
N VAL A 202 2.99 -13.97 3.75
CA VAL A 202 1.98 -13.07 4.28
C VAL A 202 2.09 -12.96 5.80
N CYS A 203 2.29 -11.74 6.27
CA CYS A 203 2.27 -11.40 7.69
C CYS A 203 0.96 -10.70 8.03
N TYR A 204 0.33 -11.10 9.13
CA TYR A 204 -0.99 -10.66 9.54
C TYR A 204 -0.90 -9.68 10.71
N PHE A 205 -1.71 -8.61 10.67
CA PHE A 205 -1.68 -7.54 11.66
C PHE A 205 -3.09 -7.08 12.04
N HIS A 206 -3.24 -6.66 13.30
CA HIS A 206 -4.39 -5.90 13.78
C HIS A 206 -5.72 -6.68 13.73
N ILE A 207 -5.90 -7.71 14.59
CA ILE A 207 -7.24 -8.29 14.78
C ILE A 207 -8.13 -7.31 15.53
N ILE A 208 -7.65 -6.77 16.67
CA ILE A 208 -8.35 -5.82 17.52
C ILE A 208 -7.60 -4.49 17.69
N SER A 209 -6.27 -4.48 17.57
CA SER A 209 -5.44 -3.30 17.84
C SER A 209 -5.72 -2.11 16.92
N PHE A 210 -6.33 -2.32 15.73
CA PHE A 210 -6.78 -1.21 14.89
C PHE A 210 -7.84 -0.31 15.58
N LEU A 211 -8.51 -0.79 16.62
CA LEU A 211 -9.43 0.00 17.43
C LEU A 211 -8.70 1.06 18.26
N ALA A 212 -7.39 0.91 18.47
CA ALA A 212 -6.56 1.92 19.14
C ALA A 212 -6.21 3.12 18.25
N ILE A 213 -6.41 3.05 16.92
CA ILE A 213 -6.03 4.12 15.98
C ILE A 213 -6.63 5.48 16.35
N PRO A 214 -7.93 5.61 16.70
CA PRO A 214 -8.50 6.92 17.07
C PRO A 214 -7.87 7.56 18.31
N PHE A 215 -7.21 6.76 19.14
CA PHE A 215 -6.60 7.19 20.40
C PHE A 215 -5.12 7.55 20.26
N LEU A 216 -4.50 7.38 19.09
CA LEU A 216 -3.07 7.59 18.89
C LEU A 216 -2.60 9.02 19.21
N ARG A 217 -3.47 10.01 19.03
CA ARG A 217 -3.20 11.43 19.33
C ARG A 217 -3.36 11.77 20.81
N LEU A 218 -3.99 10.91 21.60
CA LEU A 218 -4.20 11.13 23.02
C LEU A 218 -2.96 10.75 23.84
N PRO A 219 -2.73 11.36 25.00
CA PRO A 219 -1.71 10.92 25.94
C PRO A 219 -1.89 9.43 26.26
N GLY A 220 -0.81 8.65 26.17
CA GLY A 220 -0.86 7.20 26.39
C GLY A 220 -1.38 6.35 25.20
N GLY A 221 -1.90 6.95 24.12
CA GLY A 221 -2.47 6.23 22.98
C GLY A 221 -1.48 5.28 22.31
N LYS A 222 -0.19 5.65 22.22
CA LYS A 222 0.86 4.75 21.71
C LYS A 222 1.11 3.55 22.62
N ILE A 223 0.98 3.73 23.95
CA ILE A 223 1.10 2.62 24.93
C ILE A 223 -0.09 1.70 24.79
N PHE A 224 -1.30 2.26 24.71
CA PHE A 224 -2.52 1.50 24.47
C PHE A 224 -2.44 0.65 23.19
N LEU A 225 -1.98 1.24 22.08
CA LEU A 225 -1.73 0.50 20.85
C LEU A 225 -0.78 -0.68 21.07
N ARG A 226 0.36 -0.48 21.75
CA ARG A 226 1.33 -1.56 22.01
C ARG A 226 0.74 -2.70 22.82
N ILE A 227 -0.10 -2.38 23.81
CA ILE A 227 -0.81 -3.40 24.61
C ILE A 227 -1.75 -4.20 23.72
N MET A 228 -2.56 -3.53 22.89
CA MET A 228 -3.48 -4.18 21.98
C MET A 228 -2.74 -5.01 20.91
N GLU A 229 -1.59 -4.55 20.40
CA GLU A 229 -0.74 -5.33 19.48
C GLU A 229 -0.12 -6.57 20.17
N ALA A 230 0.18 -6.49 21.46
CA ALA A 230 0.63 -7.66 22.22
C ALA A 230 -0.49 -8.72 22.34
N PHE A 231 -1.72 -8.31 22.58
CA PHE A 231 -2.88 -9.21 22.54
C PHE A 231 -3.08 -9.82 21.15
N ASP A 232 -2.94 -9.03 20.08
CA ASP A 232 -3.02 -9.53 18.70
C ASP A 232 -2.00 -10.63 18.43
N LYS A 233 -0.76 -10.50 18.94
CA LYS A 233 0.27 -11.55 18.79
C LYS A 233 -0.18 -12.88 19.41
N ILE A 234 -0.84 -12.84 20.58
CA ILE A 234 -1.40 -14.03 21.21
C ILE A 234 -2.51 -14.63 20.33
N LEU A 235 -3.41 -13.79 19.82
CA LEU A 235 -4.49 -14.24 18.93
C LEU A 235 -3.95 -14.85 17.62
N PHE A 236 -2.87 -14.28 17.04
CA PHE A 236 -2.24 -14.79 15.83
C PHE A 236 -1.48 -16.11 16.01
N SER A 237 -1.20 -16.54 17.26
CA SER A 237 -0.68 -17.89 17.52
C SER A 237 -1.69 -18.98 17.12
N ILE A 238 -2.97 -18.62 17.05
CA ILE A 238 -4.06 -19.50 16.60
C ILE A 238 -4.23 -19.31 15.07
N PRO A 239 -3.84 -20.28 14.22
CA PRO A 239 -3.84 -20.11 12.77
C PRO A 239 -5.19 -19.72 12.17
N PHE A 240 -6.28 -20.23 12.74
CA PHE A 240 -7.64 -19.93 12.30
C PHE A 240 -7.99 -18.44 12.45
N LEU A 241 -7.43 -17.73 13.45
CA LEU A 241 -7.72 -16.31 13.69
C LEU A 241 -6.97 -15.37 12.74
N ARG A 242 -5.91 -15.82 12.08
CA ARG A 242 -5.14 -15.01 11.11
C ARG A 242 -6.00 -14.43 9.99
N LYS A 243 -7.06 -15.14 9.58
CA LYS A 243 -7.99 -14.63 8.56
C LYS A 243 -8.71 -13.34 8.99
N TYR A 244 -8.81 -13.08 10.28
CA TYR A 244 -9.46 -11.88 10.83
C TYR A 244 -8.52 -10.70 11.01
N ALA A 245 -7.30 -10.76 10.51
CA ALA A 245 -6.42 -9.60 10.44
C ALA A 245 -7.13 -8.42 9.75
N PHE A 246 -6.87 -7.20 10.21
CA PHE A 246 -7.34 -5.99 9.55
C PHE A 246 -6.41 -5.56 8.42
N LYS A 247 -5.09 -5.78 8.59
CA LYS A 247 -4.07 -5.54 7.58
C LYS A 247 -3.18 -6.76 7.39
N VAL A 248 -2.68 -6.88 6.18
CA VAL A 248 -1.62 -7.82 5.83
C VAL A 248 -0.46 -7.06 5.19
N VAL A 249 0.76 -7.54 5.46
CA VAL A 249 1.93 -7.21 4.68
C VAL A 249 2.33 -8.49 3.95
N PHE A 250 2.54 -8.39 2.66
CA PHE A 250 2.88 -9.53 1.82
C PHE A 250 4.15 -9.29 1.03
N THR A 251 4.80 -10.39 0.68
CA THR A 251 5.90 -10.40 -0.28
C THR A 251 5.62 -11.49 -1.31
N PHE A 252 5.57 -11.12 -2.59
CA PHE A 252 5.53 -12.04 -3.71
C PHE A 252 6.90 -12.05 -4.37
N SER A 253 7.45 -13.22 -4.66
CA SER A 253 8.75 -13.37 -5.30
C SER A 253 8.78 -14.55 -6.27
N ASN A 254 9.85 -14.63 -7.07
CA ASN A 254 10.01 -15.60 -8.13
C ASN A 254 8.82 -15.57 -9.11
N PRO A 255 8.67 -14.48 -9.90
CA PRO A 255 7.59 -14.38 -10.89
C PRO A 255 7.69 -15.52 -11.90
N LYS A 256 6.56 -16.17 -12.18
CA LYS A 256 6.44 -17.18 -13.23
C LYS A 256 6.35 -16.46 -14.57
N LYS A 257 7.31 -16.70 -15.44
CA LYS A 257 7.40 -16.09 -16.78
C LYS A 257 6.72 -16.95 -17.83
#